data_fe2199f661fb081ec1238a97e7b02264
#
_entry.id   fe2199f661fb081ec1238a97e7b02264
#
_cell.length_a   1.000
_cell.length_b   1.000
_cell.length_c   1.000
_cell.angle_alpha   90.00
_cell.angle_beta   90.00
_cell.angle_gamma   90.00
#
_symmetry.space_group_name_H-M   'P 1'
#
loop_
_entity.id
_entity.type
_entity.pdbx_description
1 polymer ?
#
loop_
_entity_poly.entity_id
_entity_poly.type
_entity_poly.pdbx_seq_one_letter_code
_entity_poly.pdbx_strand_id
1 'polypeptide(L)'
;PHEEGYDGREPTSHKEVKDFDYTVLVQVLKKLQTILSKDQAIAVISTVLPGTFRSLLNPIFEESGFKGVKQPRLIYNPYLIAMGTVEADLRNPEMIIIGTRRDATDPSRESKDLKEHIHALKQFYTVLCDVPPRFEIGRFEDAECIKIFYNTFISTKLAIVNMIQEVGNKLFFTDVDKVTNALAKSD
;
A
#
# COMPACT_ATOMS: atom_id res chain seq x y z
N PRO A 1 1.35 -8.62 -7.49
CA PRO A 1 0.81 -9.36 -8.63
C PRO A 1 1.50 -8.88 -9.91
N HIS A 2 2.16 -9.78 -10.60
CA HIS A 2 2.82 -9.54 -11.88
C HIS A 2 2.24 -10.49 -12.91
N GLU A 3 2.31 -10.10 -14.18
CA GLU A 3 1.98 -10.99 -15.28
C GLU A 3 2.95 -12.19 -15.26
N GLU A 4 2.42 -13.40 -15.50
CA GLU A 4 3.23 -14.62 -15.56
C GLU A 4 4.31 -14.48 -16.65
N GLY A 5 5.56 -14.79 -16.31
CA GLY A 5 6.71 -14.67 -17.22
C GLY A 5 7.39 -13.30 -17.30
N TYR A 6 6.90 -12.28 -16.57
CA TYR A 6 7.61 -10.99 -16.47
C TYR A 6 8.67 -11.04 -15.36
N ASP A 7 9.94 -10.89 -15.73
CA ASP A 7 11.08 -10.94 -14.80
C ASP A 7 11.52 -9.58 -14.25
N GLY A 8 10.88 -8.50 -14.65
CA GLY A 8 11.16 -7.13 -14.18
C GLY A 8 12.40 -6.47 -14.79
N ARG A 9 13.08 -7.12 -15.73
CA ARG A 9 14.36 -6.63 -16.26
C ARG A 9 14.23 -5.73 -17.50
N GLU A 10 13.15 -5.88 -18.26
CA GLU A 10 12.93 -5.12 -19.48
C GLU A 10 12.00 -3.93 -19.27
N PRO A 11 12.26 -2.78 -19.93
CA PRO A 11 11.31 -1.69 -19.98
C PRO A 11 9.98 -2.14 -20.61
N THR A 12 8.85 -1.83 -19.94
CA THR A 12 7.52 -2.22 -20.41
C THR A 12 6.73 -1.09 -21.05
N SER A 13 7.31 0.09 -21.21
CA SER A 13 6.63 1.29 -21.75
C SER A 13 6.05 1.13 -23.16
N HIS A 14 6.54 0.15 -23.92
CA HIS A 14 6.09 -0.19 -25.27
C HIS A 14 5.06 -1.33 -25.30
N LYS A 15 4.78 -1.95 -24.16
CA LYS A 15 3.81 -3.04 -24.06
C LYS A 15 2.41 -2.50 -23.78
N GLU A 16 1.40 -3.31 -24.08
CA GLU A 16 0.03 -3.00 -23.74
C GLU A 16 -0.12 -2.82 -22.23
N VAL A 17 -0.86 -1.78 -21.83
CA VAL A 17 -1.14 -1.53 -20.39
C VAL A 17 -2.08 -2.61 -19.87
N LYS A 18 -1.64 -3.33 -18.84
CA LYS A 18 -2.42 -4.38 -18.18
C LYS A 18 -2.61 -4.07 -16.71
N ASP A 19 -3.71 -4.54 -16.15
CA ASP A 19 -3.98 -4.53 -14.71
C ASP A 19 -3.15 -5.63 -14.01
N PHE A 20 -3.10 -5.56 -12.68
CA PHE A 20 -2.54 -6.63 -11.87
C PHE A 20 -3.44 -7.88 -11.92
N ASP A 21 -2.84 -9.05 -11.83
CA ASP A 21 -3.59 -10.29 -11.66
C ASP A 21 -3.99 -10.47 -10.18
N TYR A 22 -5.30 -10.40 -9.93
CA TYR A 22 -5.88 -10.55 -8.59
C TYR A 22 -6.46 -11.95 -8.33
N THR A 23 -6.27 -12.89 -9.25
CA THR A 23 -6.89 -14.24 -9.18
C THR A 23 -6.63 -14.92 -7.84
N VAL A 24 -5.37 -14.97 -7.40
CA VAL A 24 -4.99 -15.61 -6.14
C VAL A 24 -5.58 -14.85 -4.94
N LEU A 25 -5.51 -13.51 -4.95
CA LEU A 25 -6.07 -12.69 -3.87
C LEU A 25 -7.57 -12.92 -3.71
N VAL A 26 -8.31 -12.92 -4.82
CA VAL A 26 -9.76 -13.20 -4.85
C VAL A 26 -10.07 -14.58 -4.32
N GLN A 27 -9.32 -15.61 -4.75
CA GLN A 27 -9.52 -16.99 -4.27
C GLN A 27 -9.29 -17.11 -2.76
N VAL A 28 -8.23 -16.48 -2.23
CA VAL A 28 -7.93 -16.47 -0.79
C VAL A 28 -9.06 -15.79 -0.03
N LEU A 29 -9.51 -14.61 -0.47
CA LEU A 29 -10.59 -13.87 0.19
C LEU A 29 -11.92 -14.65 0.18
N LYS A 30 -12.28 -15.28 -0.95
CA LYS A 30 -13.47 -16.16 -1.04
C LYS A 30 -13.38 -17.34 -0.07
N LYS A 31 -12.20 -17.94 0.09
CA LYS A 31 -11.99 -19.02 1.06
C LYS A 31 -12.08 -18.52 2.50
N LEU A 32 -11.45 -17.38 2.81
CA LEU A 32 -11.51 -16.78 4.15
C LEU A 32 -12.95 -16.44 4.55
N GLN A 33 -13.74 -15.93 3.61
CA GLN A 33 -15.16 -15.65 3.83
C GLN A 33 -15.96 -16.84 4.39
N THR A 34 -15.61 -18.07 4.03
CA THR A 34 -16.32 -19.28 4.49
C THR A 34 -15.93 -19.73 5.89
N ILE A 35 -14.82 -19.23 6.43
CA ILE A 35 -14.26 -19.70 7.71
C ILE A 35 -14.18 -18.61 8.80
N LEU A 36 -14.27 -17.34 8.40
CA LEU A 36 -14.16 -16.24 9.34
C LEU A 36 -15.48 -15.97 10.07
N SER A 37 -15.36 -15.58 11.35
CA SER A 37 -16.47 -15.07 12.13
C SER A 37 -16.69 -13.58 11.87
N LYS A 38 -17.90 -13.13 12.20
CA LYS A 38 -18.32 -11.72 12.07
C LYS A 38 -17.49 -10.70 12.86
N ASP A 39 -16.78 -11.16 13.88
CA ASP A 39 -16.00 -10.31 14.78
C ASP A 39 -14.52 -10.23 14.40
N GLN A 40 -14.15 -10.81 13.23
CA GLN A 40 -12.80 -10.79 12.70
C GLN A 40 -12.63 -9.74 11.60
N ALA A 41 -11.40 -9.27 11.43
CA ALA A 41 -11.01 -8.41 10.32
C ALA A 41 -9.91 -9.08 9.48
N ILE A 42 -9.88 -8.74 8.20
CA ILE A 42 -8.84 -9.17 7.26
C ILE A 42 -8.03 -7.95 6.90
N ALA A 43 -6.75 -7.95 7.25
CA ALA A 43 -5.80 -6.95 6.77
C ALA A 43 -5.15 -7.45 5.47
N VAL A 44 -5.48 -6.82 4.35
CA VAL A 44 -4.87 -7.12 3.06
C VAL A 44 -3.60 -6.29 2.93
N ILE A 45 -2.46 -6.96 2.76
CA ILE A 45 -1.13 -6.33 2.64
C ILE A 45 -0.63 -6.27 1.19
N SER A 46 -1.21 -7.08 0.29
CA SER A 46 -0.83 -7.12 -1.12
C SER A 46 -1.09 -5.79 -1.82
N THR A 47 -0.13 -5.32 -2.61
CA THR A 47 -0.31 -4.12 -3.42
C THR A 47 -1.43 -4.30 -4.43
N VAL A 48 -2.32 -3.31 -4.51
CA VAL A 48 -3.42 -3.27 -5.47
C VAL A 48 -3.48 -1.88 -6.11
N LEU A 49 -4.07 -1.78 -7.30
CA LEU A 49 -4.30 -0.50 -7.98
C LEU A 49 -5.46 0.27 -7.34
N PRO A 50 -5.47 1.62 -7.45
CA PRO A 50 -6.56 2.44 -6.95
C PRO A 50 -7.93 2.02 -7.48
N GLY A 51 -8.90 1.87 -6.57
CA GLY A 51 -10.26 1.43 -6.88
C GLY A 51 -10.51 -0.07 -6.75
N THR A 52 -9.46 -0.90 -6.56
CA THR A 52 -9.58 -2.37 -6.48
C THR A 52 -10.46 -2.82 -5.30
N PHE A 53 -10.32 -2.22 -4.14
CA PHE A 53 -11.16 -2.58 -2.99
C PHE A 53 -12.65 -2.32 -3.27
N ARG A 54 -12.97 -1.18 -3.88
CA ARG A 54 -14.35 -0.83 -4.17
C ARG A 54 -14.97 -1.73 -5.25
N SER A 55 -14.24 -1.94 -6.35
CA SER A 55 -14.77 -2.60 -7.53
C SER A 55 -14.69 -4.14 -7.48
N LEU A 56 -13.70 -4.68 -6.77
CA LEU A 56 -13.40 -6.11 -6.81
C LEU A 56 -13.49 -6.80 -5.44
N LEU A 57 -12.86 -6.24 -4.39
CA LEU A 57 -12.69 -6.98 -3.15
C LEU A 57 -13.89 -6.86 -2.20
N ASN A 58 -14.48 -5.68 -2.05
CA ASN A 58 -15.68 -5.50 -1.24
C ASN A 58 -16.89 -6.31 -1.73
N PRO A 59 -17.19 -6.39 -3.04
CA PRO A 59 -18.29 -7.19 -3.54
C PRO A 59 -18.24 -8.67 -3.12
N ILE A 60 -17.04 -9.26 -2.99
CA ILE A 60 -16.88 -10.64 -2.53
C ILE A 60 -17.61 -10.88 -1.20
N PHE A 61 -17.57 -9.91 -0.28
CA PHE A 61 -18.20 -10.01 1.03
C PHE A 61 -19.65 -9.52 1.04
N GLU A 62 -20.05 -8.69 0.08
CA GLU A 62 -21.42 -8.19 -0.06
C GLU A 62 -22.33 -9.22 -0.70
N GLU A 63 -21.87 -9.97 -1.69
CA GLU A 63 -22.63 -10.99 -2.44
C GLU A 63 -22.90 -12.28 -1.66
N SER A 64 -22.15 -12.56 -0.62
CA SER A 64 -22.15 -13.85 0.07
C SER A 64 -23.33 -14.13 1.00
N GLY A 65 -24.41 -13.36 0.91
CA GLY A 65 -25.63 -13.64 1.69
C GLY A 65 -25.55 -13.25 3.18
N PHE A 66 -24.51 -12.57 3.61
CA PHE A 66 -24.40 -11.97 4.96
C PHE A 66 -25.43 -10.85 5.19
N LYS A 67 -26.56 -10.87 4.48
CA LYS A 67 -27.65 -9.91 4.69
C LYS A 67 -28.14 -10.00 6.14
N GLY A 68 -27.79 -8.98 6.93
CA GLY A 68 -28.18 -8.89 8.33
C GLY A 68 -27.19 -9.49 9.35
N VAL A 69 -26.12 -10.14 8.91
CA VAL A 69 -25.02 -10.59 9.79
C VAL A 69 -23.85 -9.62 9.63
N LYS A 70 -23.15 -9.25 10.70
CA LYS A 70 -21.95 -8.42 10.61
C LYS A 70 -20.93 -9.10 9.70
N GLN A 71 -20.57 -8.45 8.62
CA GLN A 71 -19.56 -8.94 7.68
C GLN A 71 -18.17 -8.83 8.30
N PRO A 72 -17.24 -9.75 8.01
CA PRO A 72 -15.82 -9.55 8.30
C PRO A 72 -15.37 -8.21 7.73
N ARG A 73 -14.59 -7.46 8.50
CA ARG A 73 -14.11 -6.15 8.07
C ARG A 73 -12.86 -6.31 7.21
N LEU A 74 -12.89 -5.73 6.02
CA LEU A 74 -11.67 -5.56 5.22
C LEU A 74 -10.94 -4.31 5.67
N ILE A 75 -9.63 -4.44 5.82
CA ILE A 75 -8.69 -3.34 6.05
C ILE A 75 -7.59 -3.46 5.00
N TYR A 76 -7.24 -2.39 4.35
CA TYR A 76 -6.08 -2.32 3.49
C TYR A 76 -4.89 -1.79 4.28
N ASN A 77 -3.84 -2.59 4.38
CA ASN A 77 -2.66 -2.25 5.16
C ASN A 77 -1.39 -2.61 4.36
N PRO A 78 -1.13 -1.90 3.25
CA PRO A 78 0.03 -2.19 2.42
C PRO A 78 1.34 -1.86 3.14
N TYR A 79 2.36 -2.68 2.93
CA TYR A 79 3.68 -2.44 3.49
C TYR A 79 4.54 -1.60 2.56
N LEU A 80 5.33 -0.69 3.16
CA LEU A 80 6.38 0.07 2.49
C LEU A 80 7.73 -0.56 2.85
N ILE A 81 8.05 -1.65 2.17
CA ILE A 81 9.27 -2.43 2.39
C ILE A 81 10.09 -2.52 1.10
N ALA A 82 11.42 -2.54 1.23
CA ALA A 82 12.34 -2.77 0.14
C ALA A 82 12.98 -4.18 0.24
N MET A 83 13.36 -4.74 -0.91
CA MET A 83 14.09 -6.00 -0.93
C MET A 83 15.47 -5.81 -0.28
N GLY A 84 15.82 -6.68 0.66
CA GLY A 84 17.07 -6.62 1.42
C GLY A 84 16.97 -5.93 2.78
N THR A 85 15.95 -5.11 3.04
CA THR A 85 15.75 -4.39 4.32
C THR A 85 14.40 -4.69 4.98
N VAL A 86 13.74 -5.77 4.58
CA VAL A 86 12.35 -6.11 4.96
C VAL A 86 12.11 -6.03 6.47
N GLU A 87 12.99 -6.61 7.30
CA GLU A 87 12.83 -6.60 8.75
C GLU A 87 13.03 -5.19 9.33
N ALA A 88 14.05 -4.48 8.86
CA ALA A 88 14.33 -3.12 9.31
C ALA A 88 13.19 -2.16 8.94
N ASP A 89 12.67 -2.27 7.71
CA ASP A 89 11.55 -1.44 7.23
C ASP A 89 10.23 -1.77 7.96
N LEU A 90 10.05 -3.03 8.38
CA LEU A 90 8.88 -3.43 9.16
C LEU A 90 8.95 -2.91 10.61
N ARG A 91 10.15 -2.89 11.22
CA ARG A 91 10.37 -2.39 12.57
C ARG A 91 10.46 -0.86 12.64
N ASN A 92 10.90 -0.22 11.57
CA ASN A 92 11.06 1.23 11.48
C ASN A 92 10.40 1.77 10.20
N PRO A 93 9.07 1.59 10.05
CA PRO A 93 8.38 2.03 8.84
C PRO A 93 8.32 3.55 8.77
N GLU A 94 8.47 4.11 7.57
CA GLU A 94 8.27 5.53 7.34
C GLU A 94 6.83 5.96 7.71
N MET A 95 5.87 5.11 7.38
CA MET A 95 4.47 5.26 7.79
C MET A 95 3.74 3.91 7.76
N ILE A 96 2.69 3.79 8.55
CA ILE A 96 1.71 2.69 8.50
C ILE A 96 0.44 3.20 7.82
N ILE A 97 0.12 2.61 6.67
CA ILE A 97 -1.07 2.97 5.89
C ILE A 97 -2.23 2.06 6.29
N ILE A 98 -3.38 2.64 6.63
CA ILE A 98 -4.60 1.91 6.98
C ILE A 98 -5.76 2.47 6.16
N GLY A 99 -6.18 1.72 5.15
CA GLY A 99 -7.36 2.00 4.34
C GLY A 99 -8.58 1.23 4.85
N THR A 100 -9.73 1.90 4.93
CA THR A 100 -10.97 1.30 5.40
C THR A 100 -12.17 1.78 4.59
N ARG A 101 -13.30 1.08 4.75
CA ARG A 101 -14.59 1.54 4.19
C ARG A 101 -15.14 2.67 5.06
N ARG A 102 -14.63 3.89 4.86
CA ARG A 102 -15.15 5.09 5.50
C ARG A 102 -16.27 5.72 4.68
N ASP A 103 -17.28 6.23 5.35
CA ASP A 103 -18.22 7.15 4.70
C ASP A 103 -17.49 8.46 4.40
N ALA A 104 -17.53 8.87 3.12
CA ALA A 104 -16.88 10.08 2.65
C ALA A 104 -17.46 11.35 3.28
N THR A 105 -18.74 11.27 3.68
CA THR A 105 -19.53 12.44 4.10
C THR A 105 -19.61 12.59 5.61
N ASP A 106 -19.38 11.50 6.36
CA ASP A 106 -19.53 11.52 7.81
C ASP A 106 -18.61 10.52 8.53
N PRO A 107 -17.43 10.97 9.00
CA PRO A 107 -16.53 10.11 9.80
C PRO A 107 -17.14 9.62 11.12
N SER A 108 -18.22 10.25 11.61
CA SER A 108 -18.90 9.82 12.83
C SER A 108 -19.68 8.52 12.66
N ARG A 109 -20.04 8.18 11.41
CA ARG A 109 -20.73 6.93 11.05
C ARG A 109 -19.83 5.71 10.98
N GLU A 110 -18.54 5.86 11.29
CA GLU A 110 -17.63 4.73 11.40
C GLU A 110 -18.12 3.77 12.48
N SER A 111 -18.35 2.51 12.11
CA SER A 111 -18.89 1.53 13.07
C SER A 111 -17.92 1.34 14.24
N LYS A 112 -18.47 1.11 15.44
CA LYS A 112 -17.68 0.83 16.65
C LYS A 112 -16.69 -0.30 16.41
N ASP A 113 -17.14 -1.38 15.74
CA ASP A 113 -16.32 -2.55 15.44
C ASP A 113 -15.10 -2.20 14.57
N LEU A 114 -15.28 -1.30 13.58
CA LEU A 114 -14.16 -0.87 12.73
C LEU A 114 -13.12 -0.08 13.52
N LYS A 115 -13.57 0.80 14.42
CA LYS A 115 -12.67 1.55 15.34
C LYS A 115 -11.86 0.62 16.24
N GLU A 116 -12.50 -0.43 16.76
CA GLU A 116 -11.83 -1.45 17.57
C GLU A 116 -10.77 -2.21 16.77
N HIS A 117 -11.05 -2.61 15.53
CA HIS A 117 -10.07 -3.28 14.66
C HIS A 117 -8.90 -2.38 14.27
N ILE A 118 -9.18 -1.10 13.95
CA ILE A 118 -8.10 -0.11 13.68
C ILE A 118 -7.26 0.08 14.94
N HIS A 119 -7.89 0.17 16.11
CA HIS A 119 -7.17 0.31 17.39
C HIS A 119 -6.27 -0.90 17.65
N ALA A 120 -6.78 -2.12 17.48
CA ALA A 120 -6.00 -3.35 17.65
C ALA A 120 -4.80 -3.40 16.69
N LEU A 121 -5.00 -3.01 15.42
CA LEU A 121 -3.92 -2.94 14.43
C LEU A 121 -2.87 -1.88 14.82
N LYS A 122 -3.29 -0.72 15.31
CA LYS A 122 -2.37 0.30 15.83
C LYS A 122 -1.56 -0.21 17.01
N GLN A 123 -2.20 -0.90 17.96
CA GLN A 123 -1.50 -1.50 19.09
C GLN A 123 -0.47 -2.53 18.65
N PHE A 124 -0.82 -3.38 17.66
CA PHE A 124 0.11 -4.35 17.07
C PHE A 124 1.37 -3.65 16.56
N TYR A 125 1.24 -2.58 15.77
CA TYR A 125 2.40 -1.86 15.25
C TYR A 125 3.16 -1.08 16.33
N THR A 126 2.48 -0.57 17.36
CA THR A 126 3.15 0.12 18.48
C THR A 126 4.05 -0.84 19.27
N VAL A 127 3.70 -2.12 19.31
CA VAL A 127 4.55 -3.16 19.93
C VAL A 127 5.64 -3.66 18.99
N LEU A 128 5.34 -3.75 17.70
CA LEU A 128 6.26 -4.29 16.68
C LEU A 128 7.39 -3.32 16.34
N CYS A 129 7.07 -2.02 16.25
CA CYS A 129 8.02 -1.00 15.79
C CYS A 129 8.96 -0.56 16.92
N ASP A 130 10.23 -0.32 16.57
CA ASP A 130 11.25 0.13 17.52
C ASP A 130 11.02 1.59 17.96
N VAL A 131 10.36 2.39 17.11
CA VAL A 131 9.94 3.77 17.39
C VAL A 131 8.44 3.94 17.11
N PRO A 132 7.74 4.88 17.78
CA PRO A 132 6.32 5.11 17.51
C PRO A 132 6.07 5.40 16.03
N PRO A 133 5.30 4.56 15.32
CA PRO A 133 5.08 4.75 13.90
C PRO A 133 4.08 5.86 13.60
N ARG A 134 4.26 6.56 12.47
CA ARG A 134 3.26 7.47 11.92
C ARG A 134 2.15 6.68 11.24
N PHE A 135 0.89 6.97 11.55
CA PHE A 135 -0.26 6.31 10.94
C PHE A 135 -0.97 7.23 9.94
N GLU A 136 -1.15 6.75 8.72
CA GLU A 136 -1.97 7.37 7.69
C GLU A 136 -3.25 6.56 7.53
N ILE A 137 -4.35 7.10 8.06
CA ILE A 137 -5.64 6.39 8.12
C ILE A 137 -6.66 7.11 7.24
N GLY A 138 -7.15 6.41 6.21
CA GLY A 138 -8.06 6.98 5.22
C GLY A 138 -9.07 5.96 4.69
N ARG A 139 -9.68 6.31 3.56
CA ARG A 139 -10.48 5.38 2.77
C ARG A 139 -9.57 4.38 2.06
N PHE A 140 -10.16 3.33 1.51
CA PHE A 140 -9.42 2.40 0.68
C PHE A 140 -8.68 3.10 -0.45
N GLU A 141 -9.37 4.00 -1.15
CA GLU A 141 -8.83 4.74 -2.30
C GLU A 141 -7.65 5.64 -1.89
N ASP A 142 -7.72 6.27 -0.73
CA ASP A 142 -6.61 7.07 -0.20
C ASP A 142 -5.38 6.18 0.02
N ALA A 143 -5.56 5.03 0.68
CA ALA A 143 -4.48 4.09 0.98
C ALA A 143 -3.90 3.42 -0.28
N GLU A 144 -4.76 3.07 -1.25
CA GLU A 144 -4.36 2.55 -2.56
C GLU A 144 -3.50 3.57 -3.32
N CYS A 145 -3.95 4.84 -3.37
CA CYS A 145 -3.21 5.93 -3.98
C CYS A 145 -1.88 6.18 -3.27
N ILE A 146 -1.86 6.27 -1.92
CA ILE A 146 -0.62 6.47 -1.17
C ILE A 146 0.38 5.37 -1.54
N LYS A 147 -0.03 4.10 -1.53
CA LYS A 147 0.86 2.97 -1.85
C LYS A 147 1.45 3.05 -3.25
N ILE A 148 0.64 3.35 -4.26
CA ILE A 148 1.09 3.39 -5.66
C ILE A 148 1.95 4.65 -5.90
N PHE A 149 1.48 5.82 -5.47
CA PHE A 149 2.22 7.06 -5.69
C PHE A 149 3.50 7.18 -4.86
N TYR A 150 3.58 6.53 -3.70
CA TYR A 150 4.83 6.42 -2.95
C TYR A 150 5.93 5.79 -3.82
N ASN A 151 5.65 4.65 -4.45
CA ASN A 151 6.62 4.00 -5.33
C ASN A 151 6.96 4.87 -6.56
N THR A 152 5.98 5.53 -7.16
CA THR A 152 6.17 6.46 -8.29
C THR A 152 7.05 7.65 -7.88
N PHE A 153 6.83 8.20 -6.69
CA PHE A 153 7.63 9.31 -6.16
C PHE A 153 9.10 8.91 -5.96
N ILE A 154 9.36 7.73 -5.39
CA ILE A 154 10.71 7.18 -5.22
C ILE A 154 11.39 7.00 -6.59
N SER A 155 10.71 6.35 -7.56
CA SER A 155 11.29 6.12 -8.88
C SER A 155 11.54 7.41 -9.66
N THR A 156 10.70 8.43 -9.48
CA THR A 156 10.92 9.78 -10.06
C THR A 156 12.16 10.44 -9.46
N LYS A 157 12.35 10.37 -8.13
CA LYS A 157 13.58 10.88 -7.49
C LYS A 157 14.83 10.18 -8.03
N LEU A 158 14.79 8.85 -8.18
CA LEU A 158 15.91 8.09 -8.75
C LEU A 158 16.20 8.50 -10.21
N ALA A 159 15.17 8.71 -11.03
CA ALA A 159 15.33 9.17 -12.40
C ALA A 159 16.00 10.56 -12.47
N ILE A 160 15.62 11.48 -11.56
CA ILE A 160 16.26 12.80 -11.46
C ILE A 160 17.72 12.67 -11.04
N VAL A 161 18.05 11.85 -10.04
CA VAL A 161 19.44 11.60 -9.62
C VAL A 161 20.28 11.02 -10.75
N ASN A 162 19.75 10.06 -11.51
CA ASN A 162 20.42 9.48 -12.68
C ASN A 162 20.67 10.54 -13.77
N MET A 163 19.71 11.44 -14.00
CA MET A 163 19.89 12.55 -14.94
C MET A 163 20.99 13.50 -14.48
N ILE A 164 21.04 13.85 -13.19
CA ILE A 164 22.10 14.69 -12.61
C ILE A 164 23.46 14.00 -12.79
N GLN A 165 23.54 12.71 -12.55
CA GLN A 165 24.73 11.89 -12.76
C GLN A 165 25.21 11.95 -14.22
N GLU A 166 24.30 11.78 -15.19
CA GLU A 166 24.62 11.84 -16.61
C GLU A 166 25.16 13.22 -17.01
N VAL A 167 24.51 14.29 -16.58
CA VAL A 167 24.96 15.67 -16.84
C VAL A 167 26.31 15.92 -16.18
N GLY A 168 26.50 15.51 -14.92
CA GLY A 168 27.74 15.65 -14.17
C GLY A 168 28.92 14.98 -14.85
N ASN A 169 28.72 13.77 -15.37
CA ASN A 169 29.74 13.03 -16.13
C ASN A 169 30.15 13.73 -17.43
N LYS A 170 29.22 14.44 -18.08
CA LYS A 170 29.51 15.21 -19.30
C LYS A 170 30.25 16.53 -19.02
N LEU A 171 30.09 17.09 -17.84
CA LEU A 171 30.67 18.38 -17.46
C LEU A 171 32.06 18.31 -16.80
N PHE A 172 32.66 17.14 -16.63
CA PHE A 172 34.00 16.82 -16.11
C PHE A 172 34.34 17.33 -14.70
N PHE A 173 33.73 18.42 -14.23
CA PHE A 173 34.06 19.08 -12.96
C PHE A 173 32.88 19.17 -11.98
N THR A 174 31.78 18.47 -12.26
CA THR A 174 30.60 18.51 -11.40
C THR A 174 30.69 17.42 -10.34
N ASP A 175 30.65 17.83 -9.09
CA ASP A 175 30.49 16.93 -7.94
C ASP A 175 28.99 16.62 -7.77
N VAL A 176 28.59 15.44 -8.23
CA VAL A 176 27.20 14.97 -8.24
C VAL A 176 26.66 14.83 -6.81
N ASP A 177 27.48 14.37 -5.85
CA ASP A 177 27.08 14.24 -4.46
C ASP A 177 26.76 15.59 -3.85
N LYS A 178 27.54 16.61 -4.19
CA LYS A 178 27.30 17.99 -3.74
C LYS A 178 25.97 18.54 -4.27
N VAL A 179 25.65 18.26 -5.55
CA VAL A 179 24.39 18.69 -6.16
C VAL A 179 23.21 17.98 -5.51
N THR A 180 23.27 16.65 -5.41
CA THR A 180 22.16 15.85 -4.84
C THR A 180 21.94 16.13 -3.35
N ASN A 181 23.01 16.33 -2.57
CA ASN A 181 22.92 16.74 -1.17
C ASN A 181 22.33 18.15 -0.98
N ALA A 182 22.57 19.07 -1.91
CA ALA A 182 21.95 20.39 -1.88
C ALA A 182 20.43 20.27 -2.15
N LEU A 183 20.03 19.47 -3.16
CA LEU A 183 18.63 19.24 -3.49
C LEU A 183 17.86 18.48 -2.39
N ALA A 184 18.52 17.54 -1.71
CA ALA A 184 17.90 16.80 -0.60
C ALA A 184 17.54 17.68 0.62
N LYS A 185 18.07 18.90 0.69
CA LYS A 185 17.78 19.88 1.76
C LYS A 185 16.80 20.98 1.30
N SER A 186 16.30 20.89 0.06
CA SER A 186 15.28 21.81 -0.43
C SER A 186 13.90 21.39 0.06
N ASP A 187 13.17 22.35 0.65
CA ASP A 187 11.78 22.17 1.12
C ASP A 187 10.81 22.05 -0.05
#